data_d0cd310b97c36578294a43603f0d1b48
#
_entry.id   d0cd310b97c36578294a43603f0d1b48
#
_cell.length_a   1.000
_cell.length_b   1.000
_cell.length_c   1.000
_cell.angle_alpha   90.00
_cell.angle_beta   90.00
_cell.angle_gamma   90.00
#
_symmetry.space_group_name_H-M   'P 1'
#
loop_
_entity.id
_entity.type
_entity.pdbx_description
1 polymer ?
#
loop_
_entity_poly.entity_id
_entity_poly.type
_entity_poly.pdbx_seq_one_letter_code
_entity_poly.pdbx_strand_id
1 'polypeptide(L)'
;RLEKKDSSLFHTLAQAMSSIVYAAEKKEIAVSVDCPENLIISHDSKWTSEALFNLLDNAVKYTPSGGKISVSVVQWEMYVEVKVTDTGKGISESNQAAIFRRFYREEEVHEQQGVGIGLYLAREIVTRQGGYIKVISEPGKGSEFSIMLPTK
;
A
#
# COMPACT_ATOMS: atom_id res chain seq x y z
N ARG A 1 10.67 -9.43 13.64
CA ARG A 1 10.18 -10.81 13.73
C ARG A 1 8.67 -10.86 13.54
N LEU A 2 8.23 -11.68 12.60
CA LEU A 2 6.83 -11.78 12.25
C LEU A 2 6.13 -12.86 13.05
N GLU A 3 4.92 -12.54 13.51
CA GLU A 3 4.08 -13.50 14.23
C GLU A 3 2.68 -13.46 13.63
N LYS A 4 2.33 -14.48 12.87
CA LYS A 4 1.01 -14.54 12.26
C LYS A 4 0.00 -15.07 13.27
N LYS A 5 -1.12 -14.36 13.38
CA LYS A 5 -2.25 -14.76 14.20
C LYS A 5 -3.52 -14.43 13.47
N ASP A 6 -4.59 -15.17 13.77
CA ASP A 6 -5.91 -14.81 13.25
C ASP A 6 -6.26 -13.43 13.79
N SER A 7 -6.39 -12.46 12.90
CA SER A 7 -6.56 -11.07 13.26
C SER A 7 -7.48 -10.37 12.29
N SER A 8 -8.12 -9.30 12.75
CA SER A 8 -9.02 -8.51 11.93
C SER A 8 -8.23 -7.70 10.90
N LEU A 9 -8.47 -7.97 9.63
CA LEU A 9 -7.84 -7.19 8.58
C LEU A 9 -8.39 -5.77 8.56
N PHE A 10 -9.67 -5.62 8.90
CA PHE A 10 -10.27 -4.29 8.98
C PHE A 10 -9.52 -3.41 9.98
N HIS A 11 -9.22 -3.95 11.16
CA HIS A 11 -8.48 -3.17 12.17
C HIS A 11 -7.05 -2.88 11.74
N THR A 12 -6.40 -3.86 11.09
CA THR A 12 -5.05 -3.65 10.60
C THR A 12 -5.02 -2.52 9.57
N LEU A 13 -5.98 -2.52 8.66
CA LEU A 13 -6.07 -1.49 7.64
C LEU A 13 -6.42 -0.13 8.26
N ALA A 14 -7.34 -0.11 9.22
CA ALA A 14 -7.71 1.13 9.88
C ALA A 14 -6.53 1.77 10.58
N GLN A 15 -5.68 0.96 11.19
CA GLN A 15 -4.49 1.48 11.85
C GLN A 15 -3.54 2.14 10.85
N ALA A 16 -3.34 1.51 9.70
CA ALA A 16 -2.49 2.08 8.66
C ALA A 16 -3.09 3.38 8.12
N MET A 17 -4.41 3.38 7.90
CA MET A 17 -5.10 4.54 7.37
C MET A 17 -5.00 5.74 8.30
N SER A 18 -5.08 5.50 9.61
CA SER A 18 -5.07 6.61 10.57
C SER A 18 -3.79 7.43 10.48
N SER A 19 -2.71 6.82 10.00
CA SER A 19 -1.42 7.50 9.92
C SER A 19 -1.29 8.40 8.71
N ILE A 20 -2.18 8.29 7.71
CA ILE A 20 -2.06 9.11 6.50
C ILE A 20 -3.21 10.10 6.33
N VAL A 21 -4.20 10.06 7.21
CA VAL A 21 -5.39 10.90 7.05
C VAL A 21 -5.02 12.38 7.03
N TYR A 22 -4.17 12.80 7.96
CA TYR A 22 -3.81 14.21 8.05
C TYR A 22 -3.10 14.70 6.78
N ALA A 23 -2.13 13.91 6.31
CA ALA A 23 -1.40 14.28 5.10
C ALA A 23 -2.30 14.32 3.87
N ALA A 24 -3.23 13.37 3.79
CA ALA A 24 -4.18 13.33 2.67
C ALA A 24 -5.09 14.56 2.71
N GLU A 25 -5.57 14.92 3.90
CA GLU A 25 -6.43 16.10 4.03
C GLU A 25 -5.71 17.38 3.62
N LYS A 26 -4.45 17.51 4.02
CA LYS A 26 -3.69 18.69 3.65
C LYS A 26 -3.53 18.84 2.14
N LYS A 27 -3.47 17.74 1.43
CA LYS A 27 -3.40 17.77 -0.03
C LYS A 27 -4.77 17.72 -0.69
N GLU A 28 -5.83 17.73 0.11
CA GLU A 28 -7.19 17.68 -0.40
C GLU A 28 -7.41 16.42 -1.26
N ILE A 29 -6.83 15.31 -0.84
CA ILE A 29 -6.99 14.02 -1.51
C ILE A 29 -8.16 13.29 -0.86
N ALA A 30 -9.11 12.86 -1.67
CA ALA A 30 -10.24 12.06 -1.19
C ALA A 30 -9.79 10.62 -1.03
N VAL A 31 -10.06 10.04 0.14
CA VAL A 31 -9.67 8.66 0.43
C VAL A 31 -10.92 7.85 0.74
N SER A 32 -11.07 6.70 0.08
CA SER A 32 -12.20 5.81 0.32
C SER A 32 -11.68 4.41 0.64
N VAL A 33 -12.45 3.66 1.44
CA VAL A 33 -12.08 2.32 1.88
C VAL A 33 -13.28 1.41 1.76
N ASP A 34 -13.04 0.22 1.20
CA ASP A 34 -14.06 -0.83 1.10
C ASP A 34 -13.46 -2.12 1.63
N CYS A 35 -13.76 -2.45 2.89
CA CYS A 35 -13.21 -3.62 3.57
C CYS A 35 -14.28 -4.20 4.48
N PRO A 36 -14.55 -5.51 4.40
CA PRO A 36 -15.49 -6.14 5.32
C PRO A 36 -15.02 -5.99 6.77
N GLU A 37 -15.93 -5.60 7.64
CA GLU A 37 -15.58 -5.32 9.03
C GLU A 37 -15.25 -6.56 9.83
N ASN A 38 -15.75 -7.72 9.38
CA ASN A 38 -15.57 -8.96 10.14
C ASN A 38 -14.61 -9.94 9.50
N LEU A 39 -13.78 -9.47 8.58
CA LEU A 39 -12.85 -10.34 7.89
C LEU A 39 -11.64 -10.65 8.78
N ILE A 40 -11.45 -11.95 9.07
CA ILE A 40 -10.34 -12.42 9.90
C ILE A 40 -9.43 -13.26 9.00
N ILE A 41 -8.15 -12.92 8.99
CA ILE A 41 -7.17 -13.76 8.29
C ILE A 41 -5.92 -13.90 9.16
N SER A 42 -5.14 -14.92 8.88
CA SER A 42 -3.90 -15.14 9.62
C SER A 42 -2.84 -14.19 9.08
N HIS A 43 -2.42 -13.26 9.88
CA HIS A 43 -1.37 -12.32 9.48
C HIS A 43 -0.77 -11.66 10.72
N ASP A 44 0.38 -11.05 10.52
CA ASP A 44 1.00 -10.23 11.57
C ASP A 44 0.43 -8.82 11.43
N SER A 45 -0.47 -8.46 12.34
CA SER A 45 -1.21 -7.21 12.17
C SER A 45 -0.30 -5.98 12.29
N LYS A 46 0.71 -6.06 13.15
CA LYS A 46 1.62 -4.93 13.34
C LYS A 46 2.45 -4.67 12.09
N TRP A 47 3.10 -5.71 11.57
CA TRP A 47 3.95 -5.53 10.40
C TRP A 47 3.14 -5.31 9.13
N THR A 48 1.97 -5.96 9.02
CA THR A 48 1.12 -5.74 7.85
C THR A 48 0.60 -4.30 7.83
N SER A 49 0.26 -3.75 9.00
CA SER A 49 -0.13 -2.35 9.10
C SER A 49 1.00 -1.44 8.61
N GLU A 50 2.24 -1.80 8.93
CA GLU A 50 3.39 -1.04 8.48
C GLU A 50 3.53 -1.11 6.96
N ALA A 51 3.34 -2.29 6.38
CA ALA A 51 3.41 -2.45 4.93
C ALA A 51 2.32 -1.62 4.25
N LEU A 52 1.10 -1.69 4.78
CA LEU A 52 -0.01 -0.92 4.22
C LEU A 52 0.24 0.57 4.36
N PHE A 53 0.77 1.00 5.49
CA PHE A 53 1.12 2.40 5.65
C PHE A 53 2.10 2.86 4.57
N ASN A 54 3.09 2.04 4.26
CA ASN A 54 4.08 2.42 3.24
C ASN A 54 3.45 2.57 1.87
N LEU A 55 2.48 1.71 1.53
CA LEU A 55 1.76 1.86 0.26
C LEU A 55 0.91 3.12 0.25
N LEU A 56 0.22 3.37 1.35
CA LEU A 56 -0.66 4.53 1.46
C LEU A 56 0.13 5.83 1.46
N ASP A 57 1.23 5.85 2.21
CA ASP A 57 2.09 7.02 2.26
C ASP A 57 2.64 7.35 0.88
N ASN A 58 3.05 6.30 0.17
CA ASN A 58 3.52 6.45 -1.20
C ASN A 58 2.43 7.04 -2.10
N ALA A 59 1.21 6.55 -1.96
CA ALA A 59 0.10 7.04 -2.76
C ALA A 59 -0.17 8.53 -2.49
N VAL A 60 -0.11 8.94 -1.22
CA VAL A 60 -0.33 10.36 -0.88
C VAL A 60 0.78 11.22 -1.48
N LYS A 61 2.01 10.75 -1.41
CA LYS A 61 3.13 11.54 -1.93
C LYS A 61 3.05 11.75 -3.44
N TYR A 62 2.62 10.75 -4.16
CA TYR A 62 2.64 10.82 -5.62
C TYR A 62 1.32 11.25 -6.24
N THR A 63 0.30 11.50 -5.44
CA THR A 63 -0.98 11.98 -5.95
C THR A 63 -1.05 13.49 -5.75
N PRO A 64 -1.32 14.25 -6.81
CA PRO A 64 -1.40 15.71 -6.66
C PRO A 64 -2.64 16.12 -5.86
N SER A 65 -2.64 17.36 -5.39
CA SER A 65 -3.76 17.91 -4.66
C SER A 65 -5.05 17.74 -5.44
N GLY A 66 -6.09 17.35 -4.75
CA GLY A 66 -7.39 17.14 -5.37
C GLY A 66 -7.59 15.77 -5.97
N GLY A 67 -6.58 14.89 -5.87
CA GLY A 67 -6.69 13.54 -6.41
C GLY A 67 -7.46 12.60 -5.49
N LYS A 68 -7.38 11.30 -5.81
CA LYS A 68 -8.14 10.29 -5.09
C LYS A 68 -7.29 9.08 -4.80
N ILE A 69 -7.55 8.48 -3.64
CA ILE A 69 -6.96 7.20 -3.26
C ILE A 69 -8.10 6.29 -2.82
N SER A 70 -8.14 5.09 -3.38
CA SER A 70 -9.16 4.10 -3.05
C SER A 70 -8.49 2.85 -2.52
N VAL A 71 -9.02 2.32 -1.42
CA VAL A 71 -8.54 1.07 -0.86
C VAL A 71 -9.69 0.07 -0.91
N SER A 72 -9.45 -1.09 -1.50
CA SER A 72 -10.47 -2.13 -1.55
C SER A 72 -9.87 -3.47 -1.21
N VAL A 73 -10.69 -4.35 -0.64
CA VAL A 73 -10.29 -5.68 -0.23
C VAL A 73 -11.07 -6.69 -1.05
N VAL A 74 -10.35 -7.58 -1.73
CA VAL A 74 -10.97 -8.62 -2.56
C VAL A 74 -10.59 -9.97 -1.95
N GLN A 75 -11.59 -10.80 -1.72
CA GLN A 75 -11.37 -12.12 -1.13
C GLN A 75 -11.34 -13.15 -2.25
N TRP A 76 -10.13 -13.62 -2.55
CA TRP A 76 -9.94 -14.71 -3.50
C TRP A 76 -9.93 -16.03 -2.72
N GLU A 77 -9.89 -17.14 -3.43
CA GLU A 77 -9.98 -18.43 -2.76
C GLU A 77 -8.81 -18.67 -1.81
N MET A 78 -7.60 -18.40 -2.26
CA MET A 78 -6.41 -18.71 -1.45
C MET A 78 -5.71 -17.48 -0.90
N TYR A 79 -6.11 -16.31 -1.36
CA TYR A 79 -5.47 -15.06 -0.97
C TYR A 79 -6.52 -14.00 -0.71
N VAL A 80 -6.14 -13.05 0.13
CA VAL A 80 -6.90 -11.80 0.27
C VAL A 80 -6.04 -10.71 -0.34
N GLU A 81 -6.65 -9.90 -1.17
CA GLU A 81 -5.98 -8.80 -1.84
C GLU A 81 -6.40 -7.47 -1.22
N VAL A 82 -5.41 -6.67 -0.80
CA VAL A 82 -5.66 -5.29 -0.40
C VAL A 82 -5.09 -4.41 -1.50
N LYS A 83 -5.98 -3.70 -2.18
CA LYS A 83 -5.64 -2.93 -3.36
C LYS A 83 -5.68 -1.44 -3.04
N VAL A 84 -4.58 -0.75 -3.28
CA VAL A 84 -4.47 0.69 -3.09
C VAL A 84 -4.32 1.34 -4.46
N THR A 85 -5.34 2.09 -4.87
CA THR A 85 -5.38 2.73 -6.18
C THR A 85 -5.27 4.24 -6.01
N ASP A 86 -4.41 4.89 -6.78
CA ASP A 86 -4.29 6.34 -6.74
C ASP A 86 -4.41 6.92 -8.15
N THR A 87 -4.76 8.21 -8.20
CA THR A 87 -4.88 8.94 -9.45
C THR A 87 -3.65 9.80 -9.70
N GLY A 88 -2.48 9.31 -9.26
CA GLY A 88 -1.25 10.06 -9.36
C GLY A 88 -0.60 9.99 -10.72
N LYS A 89 0.71 10.25 -10.74
CA LYS A 89 1.43 10.36 -12.00
C LYS A 89 1.69 9.03 -12.69
N GLY A 90 1.54 7.94 -11.98
CA GLY A 90 1.83 6.64 -12.53
C GLY A 90 3.32 6.35 -12.58
N ILE A 91 3.66 5.14 -13.02
CA ILE A 91 5.03 4.66 -13.06
C ILE A 91 5.27 4.01 -14.40
N SER A 92 6.34 4.41 -15.09
CA SER A 92 6.68 3.82 -16.37
C SER A 92 7.03 2.33 -16.19
N GLU A 93 6.77 1.56 -17.24
CA GLU A 93 7.03 0.12 -17.16
C GLU A 93 8.48 -0.19 -16.82
N SER A 94 9.40 0.61 -17.36
CA SER A 94 10.81 0.37 -17.11
C SER A 94 11.20 0.62 -15.65
N ASN A 95 10.40 1.39 -14.91
CA ASN A 95 10.71 1.68 -13.51
C ASN A 95 9.99 0.78 -12.53
N GLN A 96 9.00 -0.01 -12.98
CA GLN A 96 8.15 -0.72 -12.03
C GLN A 96 8.89 -1.77 -11.22
N ALA A 97 9.89 -2.43 -11.78
CA ALA A 97 10.71 -3.34 -10.99
C ALA A 97 11.65 -2.59 -10.06
N ALA A 98 12.13 -1.44 -10.50
CA ALA A 98 13.13 -0.69 -9.76
C ALA A 98 12.58 -0.04 -8.50
N ILE A 99 11.28 0.27 -8.47
CA ILE A 99 10.71 0.99 -7.32
C ILE A 99 10.76 0.19 -6.04
N PHE A 100 10.95 -1.12 -6.12
CA PHE A 100 11.06 -1.96 -4.92
C PHE A 100 12.49 -2.09 -4.43
N ARG A 101 13.43 -1.47 -5.11
CA ARG A 101 14.81 -1.51 -4.63
C ARG A 101 14.97 -0.62 -3.42
N ARG A 102 15.84 -1.07 -2.52
CA ARG A 102 16.15 -0.31 -1.33
C ARG A 102 16.74 1.03 -1.74
N PHE A 103 16.23 2.11 -1.13
CA PHE A 103 16.70 3.48 -1.36
C PHE A 103 16.36 4.04 -2.74
N TYR A 104 15.48 3.36 -3.49
CA TYR A 104 15.05 3.91 -4.78
C TYR A 104 14.18 5.15 -4.56
N ARG A 105 14.41 6.19 -5.36
CA ARG A 105 13.58 7.39 -5.40
C ARG A 105 13.58 7.91 -6.82
N GLU A 106 12.42 8.41 -7.27
CA GLU A 106 12.34 9.04 -8.57
C GLU A 106 12.89 10.45 -8.49
N GLU A 107 13.49 10.90 -9.58
CA GLU A 107 14.19 12.16 -9.60
C GLU A 107 13.28 13.35 -9.31
N GLU A 108 12.09 13.36 -9.88
CA GLU A 108 11.21 14.49 -9.71
C GLU A 108 10.63 14.61 -8.31
N VAL A 109 10.85 13.63 -7.45
CA VAL A 109 10.36 13.67 -6.07
C VAL A 109 11.51 13.52 -5.07
N HIS A 110 12.72 13.83 -5.51
CA HIS A 110 13.90 13.69 -4.66
C HIS A 110 13.81 14.45 -3.36
N GLU A 111 13.09 15.56 -3.36
CA GLU A 111 13.01 16.40 -2.17
C GLU A 111 11.94 15.94 -1.20
N GLN A 112 11.17 14.94 -1.56
CA GLN A 112 10.19 14.40 -0.64
C GLN A 112 10.90 13.71 0.51
N GLN A 113 10.25 13.72 1.66
CA GLN A 113 10.82 13.10 2.84
C GLN A 113 10.86 11.60 2.69
N GLY A 114 11.76 10.99 3.44
CA GLY A 114 11.91 9.56 3.41
C GLY A 114 13.20 9.15 2.75
N VAL A 115 13.62 7.94 3.01
CA VAL A 115 14.90 7.46 2.51
C VAL A 115 14.76 6.42 1.40
N GLY A 116 13.55 6.23 0.87
CA GLY A 116 13.36 5.33 -0.25
C GLY A 116 13.34 3.86 0.10
N ILE A 117 12.96 3.52 1.33
CA ILE A 117 12.90 2.11 1.74
C ILE A 117 11.47 1.62 1.92
N GLY A 118 10.45 2.49 1.76
CA GLY A 118 9.07 2.13 2.06
C GLY A 118 8.55 0.96 1.26
N LEU A 119 8.68 1.01 -0.07
CA LEU A 119 8.19 -0.07 -0.91
C LEU A 119 9.02 -1.34 -0.75
N TYR A 120 10.34 -1.18 -0.57
CA TYR A 120 11.19 -2.32 -0.28
C TYR A 120 10.73 -3.03 0.99
N LEU A 121 10.50 -2.26 2.04
CA LEU A 121 10.08 -2.83 3.32
C LEU A 121 8.71 -3.48 3.20
N ALA A 122 7.79 -2.84 2.51
CA ALA A 122 6.46 -3.40 2.31
C ALA A 122 6.54 -4.78 1.64
N ARG A 123 7.37 -4.90 0.60
CA ARG A 123 7.51 -6.17 -0.09
C ARG A 123 8.13 -7.23 0.82
N GLU A 124 9.14 -6.85 1.62
CA GLU A 124 9.75 -7.78 2.55
C GLU A 124 8.73 -8.32 3.55
N ILE A 125 7.91 -7.44 4.10
CA ILE A 125 6.90 -7.85 5.07
C ILE A 125 5.91 -8.83 4.46
N VAL A 126 5.43 -8.52 3.27
CA VAL A 126 4.42 -9.35 2.61
C VAL A 126 5.02 -10.69 2.19
N THR A 127 6.23 -10.65 1.61
CA THR A 127 6.90 -11.87 1.16
C THR A 127 7.15 -12.82 2.32
N ARG A 128 7.54 -12.28 3.47
CA ARG A 128 7.81 -13.11 4.64
C ARG A 128 6.56 -13.76 5.21
N GLN A 129 5.41 -13.26 4.84
CA GLN A 129 4.14 -13.88 5.25
C GLN A 129 3.60 -14.83 4.18
N GLY A 130 4.36 -15.08 3.13
CA GLY A 130 3.95 -16.01 2.08
C GLY A 130 3.14 -15.35 0.98
N GLY A 131 3.09 -14.04 0.97
CA GLY A 131 2.34 -13.30 -0.04
C GLY A 131 3.23 -12.62 -1.05
N TYR A 132 2.66 -11.68 -1.78
CA TYR A 132 3.43 -10.91 -2.75
C TYR A 132 2.71 -9.59 -3.02
N ILE A 133 3.44 -8.65 -3.63
CA ILE A 133 2.91 -7.35 -4.04
C ILE A 133 2.93 -7.31 -5.56
N LYS A 134 1.85 -6.79 -6.15
CA LYS A 134 1.88 -6.50 -7.59
C LYS A 134 1.52 -5.06 -7.82
N VAL A 135 1.97 -4.53 -8.95
CA VAL A 135 1.72 -3.15 -9.33
C VAL A 135 1.22 -3.11 -10.76
N ILE A 136 0.18 -2.31 -10.97
CA ILE A 136 -0.35 -2.01 -12.30
C ILE A 136 -0.37 -0.50 -12.40
N SER A 137 0.33 0.05 -13.40
CA SER A 137 0.48 1.49 -13.47
C SER A 137 0.77 1.91 -14.89
N GLU A 138 0.30 3.11 -15.23
CA GLU A 138 0.60 3.76 -16.50
C GLU A 138 0.91 5.22 -16.23
N PRO A 139 1.95 5.77 -16.88
CA PRO A 139 2.23 7.19 -16.71
C PRO A 139 1.01 8.05 -17.04
N GLY A 140 0.71 8.99 -16.18
CA GLY A 140 -0.41 9.90 -16.35
C GLY A 140 -1.75 9.34 -15.93
N LYS A 141 -1.82 8.08 -15.51
CA LYS A 141 -3.10 7.46 -15.16
C LYS A 141 -3.16 6.93 -13.74
N GLY A 142 -2.06 7.04 -13.00
CA GLY A 142 -2.06 6.59 -11.62
C GLY A 142 -1.52 5.18 -11.47
N SER A 143 -1.63 4.65 -10.27
CA SER A 143 -1.06 3.37 -9.91
C SER A 143 -2.02 2.56 -9.08
N GLU A 144 -1.88 1.25 -9.17
CA GLU A 144 -2.64 0.31 -8.36
C GLU A 144 -1.65 -0.68 -7.77
N PHE A 145 -1.49 -0.62 -6.46
CA PHE A 145 -0.63 -1.55 -5.73
C PHE A 145 -1.50 -2.52 -4.97
N SER A 146 -1.19 -3.81 -5.06
CA SER A 146 -1.95 -4.83 -4.34
C SER A 146 -1.02 -5.64 -3.46
N ILE A 147 -1.43 -5.81 -2.20
CA ILE A 147 -0.81 -6.77 -1.31
C ILE A 147 -1.67 -8.04 -1.35
N MET A 148 -1.03 -9.17 -1.65
CA MET A 148 -1.68 -10.47 -1.67
C MET A 148 -1.22 -11.25 -0.47
N LEU A 149 -2.12 -11.53 0.46
CA LEU A 149 -1.80 -12.31 1.66
C LEU A 149 -2.53 -13.64 1.63
N PRO A 150 -1.85 -14.76 1.96
CA PRO A 150 -2.55 -16.04 2.04
C PRO A 150 -3.62 -15.97 3.11
N THR A 151 -4.73 -16.68 2.88
CA THR A 151 -5.81 -16.72 3.87
C THR A 151 -5.46 -17.55 5.09
N LYS A 152 -4.44 -18.38 4.99
CA LYS A 152 -4.02 -19.23 6.12
C LYS A 152 -2.55 -19.10 6.44
#